data_833c46e404955646596885ba4df3e081
#
_entry.id   833c46e404955646596885ba4df3e081
#
_cell.length_a   1.000
_cell.length_b   1.000
_cell.length_c   1.000
_cell.angle_alpha   90.00
_cell.angle_beta   90.00
_cell.angle_gamma   90.00
#
_symmetry.space_group_name_H-M   'P 1'
#
loop_
_entity.id
_entity.type
_entity.pdbx_description
1 polymer ?
#
loop_
_entity_poly.entity_id
_entity_poly.type
_entity_poly.pdbx_seq_one_letter_code
_entity_poly.pdbx_strand_id
1 'polypeptide(L)'
;MALGKRKVVQQPLFVTVADLNVRSHPFYDAVNKVLDAHHFDVFVEGLCAGFYDDGTRGGRPGLAPGIYFRCLMVGYFEGIDSERGIDWRCNDGNALKLFLGLPVDKPAPGHSTISRTRRPIDLETHAQVFRFILKVLANHSLVEGKTAGVDSTTLEANAAMRSIVRRDTGEGYQQFLERLAKESGIETPTREDLAKLDRRRKNKASNDDWRSPDGPDAKITKMKDGTTHLAHKAEHAVDLGEGGHGAILAVSVCDAAAGDTATLVDTVVAATENLAALADDERVSDKVSGRWMSEAVLGKGYHSRQTLPDLEEMSVRSYASEPQRGRQRWDGQADARQAAYANRRRVRGERGKRLLRSRGEKLERTSAHCYETGGMRRLYLRGRENVAKRVLVHAAGFNVGLLMRVRYGLRKPRSLPAAAAAARALIFALVEWLRSIVAAARATGPVASPRQLPDRCNPALPAA
;
A
#
# COMPACT_ATOMS: atom_id res chain seq x y z
N MET A 1 4.07 -12.80 -48.38
CA MET A 1 3.18 -13.51 -47.41
C MET A 1 1.77 -13.48 -47.96
N ALA A 2 1.07 -14.64 -48.02
CA ALA A 2 -0.31 -14.68 -48.50
C ALA A 2 -1.24 -14.06 -47.45
N LEU A 3 -2.31 -13.37 -47.92
CA LEU A 3 -3.32 -12.75 -47.05
C LEU A 3 -4.10 -13.83 -46.28
N GLY A 4 -3.98 -13.83 -44.96
CA GLY A 4 -4.77 -14.69 -44.07
C GLY A 4 -6.25 -14.26 -44.05
N LYS A 5 -7.16 -15.21 -44.23
CA LYS A 5 -8.60 -14.95 -44.04
C LYS A 5 -9.08 -15.51 -42.70
N ARG A 6 -9.90 -14.74 -41.98
CA ARG A 6 -10.55 -15.21 -40.74
C ARG A 6 -11.54 -16.34 -41.13
N LYS A 7 -11.30 -17.51 -40.55
CA LYS A 7 -12.23 -18.64 -40.65
C LYS A 7 -13.12 -18.68 -39.39
N VAL A 8 -14.39 -19.01 -39.57
CA VAL A 8 -15.26 -19.38 -38.46
C VAL A 8 -14.79 -20.75 -37.98
N VAL A 9 -14.29 -20.81 -36.76
CA VAL A 9 -13.79 -22.05 -36.15
C VAL A 9 -14.95 -22.70 -35.41
N GLN A 10 -15.31 -23.92 -35.80
CA GLN A 10 -16.24 -24.75 -35.03
C GLN A 10 -15.55 -25.17 -33.73
N GLN A 11 -16.17 -24.88 -32.60
CA GLN A 11 -15.62 -25.30 -31.32
C GLN A 11 -15.68 -26.83 -31.21
N PRO A 12 -14.62 -27.50 -30.74
CA PRO A 12 -14.65 -28.93 -30.50
C PRO A 12 -15.68 -29.25 -29.38
N LEU A 13 -16.34 -30.38 -29.51
CA LEU A 13 -17.36 -30.82 -28.55
C LEU A 13 -16.77 -31.11 -27.15
N PHE A 14 -15.50 -31.50 -27.11
CA PHE A 14 -14.74 -31.73 -25.87
C PHE A 14 -13.40 -31.01 -25.97
N VAL A 15 -13.07 -30.28 -24.91
CA VAL A 15 -11.76 -29.63 -24.72
C VAL A 15 -11.20 -30.12 -23.39
N THR A 16 -10.02 -30.71 -23.42
CA THR A 16 -9.30 -31.07 -22.19
C THR A 16 -8.43 -29.91 -21.71
N VAL A 17 -8.04 -29.94 -20.43
CA VAL A 17 -7.12 -28.91 -19.89
C VAL A 17 -5.78 -28.93 -20.62
N ALA A 18 -5.35 -30.08 -21.14
CA ALA A 18 -4.14 -30.23 -21.95
C ALA A 18 -4.21 -29.49 -23.30
N ASP A 19 -5.42 -29.33 -23.86
CA ASP A 19 -5.66 -28.59 -25.10
C ASP A 19 -5.59 -27.07 -24.90
N LEU A 20 -5.70 -26.62 -23.64
CA LEU A 20 -5.58 -25.22 -23.28
C LEU A 20 -4.09 -24.88 -23.12
N ASN A 21 -3.50 -24.26 -24.13
CA ASN A 21 -2.12 -23.74 -24.05
C ASN A 21 -2.09 -22.54 -23.09
N VAL A 22 -2.19 -22.82 -21.80
CA VAL A 22 -2.24 -21.81 -20.75
C VAL A 22 -0.83 -21.38 -20.39
N ARG A 23 -0.51 -20.13 -20.70
CA ARG A 23 0.76 -19.52 -20.29
C ARG A 23 0.55 -18.73 -19.00
N SER A 24 1.43 -18.95 -18.04
CA SER A 24 1.53 -18.12 -16.84
C SER A 24 2.19 -16.78 -17.19
N HIS A 25 2.09 -15.81 -16.27
CA HIS A 25 2.74 -14.52 -16.43
C HIS A 25 3.93 -14.41 -15.46
N PRO A 26 5.17 -14.11 -15.94
CA PRO A 26 6.37 -14.13 -15.10
C PRO A 26 6.28 -13.30 -13.82
N PHE A 27 5.57 -12.17 -13.85
CA PHE A 27 5.34 -11.35 -12.67
C PHE A 27 4.52 -12.11 -11.61
N TYR A 28 3.40 -12.72 -12.00
CA TYR A 28 2.53 -13.46 -11.08
C TYR A 28 3.17 -14.74 -10.56
N ASP A 29 3.96 -15.42 -11.40
CA ASP A 29 4.74 -16.58 -10.97
C ASP A 29 5.77 -16.23 -9.91
N ALA A 30 6.49 -15.10 -10.10
CA ALA A 30 7.45 -14.62 -9.13
C ALA A 30 6.77 -14.19 -7.82
N VAL A 31 5.61 -13.54 -7.90
CA VAL A 31 4.82 -13.19 -6.70
C VAL A 31 4.38 -14.45 -5.95
N ASN A 32 3.81 -15.46 -6.64
CA ASN A 32 3.42 -16.71 -5.98
C ASN A 32 4.61 -17.42 -5.35
N LYS A 33 5.75 -17.54 -6.06
CA LYS A 33 6.97 -18.14 -5.49
C LYS A 33 7.38 -17.49 -4.17
N VAL A 34 7.29 -16.16 -4.08
CA VAL A 34 7.61 -15.44 -2.83
C VAL A 34 6.55 -15.70 -1.77
N LEU A 35 5.27 -15.63 -2.10
CA LEU A 35 4.18 -15.85 -1.14
C LEU A 35 4.22 -17.30 -0.61
N ASP A 36 4.44 -18.27 -1.48
CA ASP A 36 4.51 -19.70 -1.13
C ASP A 36 5.75 -19.99 -0.25
N ALA A 37 6.92 -19.41 -0.58
CA ALA A 37 8.15 -19.55 0.21
C ALA A 37 7.99 -19.00 1.64
N HIS A 38 7.10 -18.05 1.86
CA HIS A 38 6.77 -17.50 3.17
C HIS A 38 5.48 -18.07 3.78
N HIS A 39 4.89 -19.12 3.19
CA HIS A 39 3.67 -19.78 3.69
C HIS A 39 2.47 -18.82 3.85
N PHE A 40 2.28 -17.92 2.90
CA PHE A 40 1.25 -16.87 2.95
C PHE A 40 -0.16 -17.45 3.14
N ASP A 41 -0.52 -18.51 2.41
CA ASP A 41 -1.87 -19.10 2.49
C ASP A 41 -2.15 -19.69 3.87
N VAL A 42 -1.20 -20.44 4.43
CA VAL A 42 -1.29 -20.99 5.80
C VAL A 42 -1.46 -19.86 6.83
N PHE A 43 -0.70 -18.79 6.67
CA PHE A 43 -0.80 -17.64 7.57
C PHE A 43 -2.17 -16.98 7.51
N VAL A 44 -2.68 -16.65 6.32
CA VAL A 44 -3.98 -15.95 6.20
C VAL A 44 -5.17 -16.85 6.51
N GLU A 45 -5.07 -18.14 6.28
CA GLU A 45 -6.09 -19.13 6.67
C GLU A 45 -6.19 -19.23 8.19
N GLY A 46 -5.06 -19.38 8.89
CA GLY A 46 -5.00 -19.35 10.35
C GLY A 46 -5.54 -18.05 10.94
N LEU A 47 -5.14 -16.92 10.36
CA LEU A 47 -5.57 -15.60 10.79
C LEU A 47 -7.08 -15.38 10.61
N CYS A 48 -7.65 -15.90 9.53
CA CYS A 48 -9.06 -15.73 9.20
C CYS A 48 -9.97 -16.83 9.77
N ALA A 49 -9.46 -17.89 10.40
CA ALA A 49 -10.24 -19.03 10.84
C ALA A 49 -11.48 -18.64 11.67
N GLY A 50 -11.36 -17.67 12.56
CA GLY A 50 -12.45 -17.21 13.42
C GLY A 50 -13.60 -16.49 12.68
N PHE A 51 -13.41 -16.09 11.44
CA PHE A 51 -14.45 -15.42 10.62
C PHE A 51 -15.23 -16.38 9.72
N TYR A 52 -14.85 -17.65 9.70
CA TYR A 52 -15.49 -18.69 8.91
C TYR A 52 -16.20 -19.68 9.83
N ASP A 53 -17.28 -20.26 9.34
CA ASP A 53 -18.00 -21.31 10.06
C ASP A 53 -17.10 -22.57 10.10
N ASP A 54 -17.12 -23.29 11.21
CA ASP A 54 -16.36 -24.53 11.42
C ASP A 54 -16.84 -25.71 10.55
N GLY A 55 -17.85 -25.47 9.71
CA GLY A 55 -18.43 -26.47 8.81
C GLY A 55 -19.46 -27.39 9.48
N THR A 56 -19.69 -27.25 10.80
CA THR A 56 -20.67 -28.09 11.53
C THR A 56 -22.10 -27.88 11.06
N ARG A 57 -22.42 -26.67 10.54
CA ARG A 57 -23.74 -26.32 10.01
C ARG A 57 -23.98 -26.75 8.57
N GLY A 58 -22.99 -27.32 7.90
CA GLY A 58 -23.03 -27.64 6.48
C GLY A 58 -23.13 -26.37 5.62
N GLY A 59 -23.01 -26.52 4.31
CA GLY A 59 -23.13 -25.41 3.37
C GLY A 59 -21.98 -25.37 2.36
N ARG A 60 -22.08 -24.43 1.40
CA ARG A 60 -21.01 -24.22 0.43
C ARG A 60 -19.80 -23.58 1.11
N PRO A 61 -18.58 -24.11 0.92
CA PRO A 61 -17.36 -23.48 1.45
C PRO A 61 -17.25 -22.01 1.05
N GLY A 62 -16.80 -21.17 1.98
CA GLY A 62 -16.49 -19.77 1.73
C GLY A 62 -15.30 -19.59 0.79
N LEU A 63 -15.07 -18.37 0.31
CA LEU A 63 -13.88 -18.06 -0.46
C LEU A 63 -12.63 -18.17 0.41
N ALA A 64 -11.63 -18.94 -0.01
CA ALA A 64 -10.38 -19.07 0.72
C ALA A 64 -9.70 -17.70 0.91
N PRO A 65 -9.22 -17.38 2.13
CA PRO A 65 -8.59 -16.08 2.43
C PRO A 65 -7.44 -15.74 1.49
N GLY A 66 -6.59 -16.70 1.14
CA GLY A 66 -5.48 -16.49 0.23
C GLY A 66 -5.93 -16.03 -1.16
N ILE A 67 -7.04 -16.55 -1.67
CA ILE A 67 -7.63 -16.11 -2.94
C ILE A 67 -8.20 -14.70 -2.79
N TYR A 68 -8.89 -14.40 -1.69
CA TYR A 68 -9.45 -13.07 -1.42
C TYR A 68 -8.37 -11.99 -1.43
N PHE A 69 -7.28 -12.17 -0.68
CA PHE A 69 -6.19 -11.18 -0.62
C PHE A 69 -5.47 -11.05 -1.97
N ARG A 70 -5.23 -12.16 -2.70
CA ARG A 70 -4.67 -12.09 -4.05
C ARG A 70 -5.57 -11.34 -5.03
N CYS A 71 -6.90 -11.51 -4.99
CA CYS A 71 -7.83 -10.73 -5.80
C CYS A 71 -7.69 -9.21 -5.52
N LEU A 72 -7.57 -8.81 -4.26
CA LEU A 72 -7.36 -7.41 -3.92
C LEU A 72 -6.00 -6.88 -4.39
N MET A 73 -4.94 -7.70 -4.32
CA MET A 73 -3.61 -7.36 -4.86
C MET A 73 -3.63 -7.20 -6.39
N VAL A 74 -4.40 -8.02 -7.11
CA VAL A 74 -4.63 -7.85 -8.57
C VAL A 74 -5.18 -6.46 -8.87
N GLY A 75 -6.07 -5.93 -8.03
CA GLY A 75 -6.55 -4.56 -8.15
C GLY A 75 -5.41 -3.53 -8.22
N TYR A 76 -4.39 -3.68 -7.37
CA TYR A 76 -3.20 -2.82 -7.43
C TYR A 76 -2.33 -3.11 -8.66
N PHE A 77 -2.03 -4.38 -8.95
CA PHE A 77 -1.13 -4.75 -10.04
C PHE A 77 -1.67 -4.35 -11.40
N GLU A 78 -2.97 -4.51 -11.60
CA GLU A 78 -3.66 -4.17 -12.86
C GLU A 78 -4.25 -2.75 -12.87
N GLY A 79 -4.17 -1.99 -11.74
CA GLY A 79 -4.70 -0.63 -11.62
C GLY A 79 -6.22 -0.59 -11.73
N ILE A 80 -6.90 -1.50 -11.06
CA ILE A 80 -8.35 -1.65 -11.07
C ILE A 80 -8.94 -1.06 -9.80
N ASP A 81 -9.88 -0.14 -9.95
CA ASP A 81 -10.51 0.63 -8.88
C ASP A 81 -11.66 -0.10 -8.18
N SER A 82 -12.35 -1.02 -8.86
CA SER A 82 -13.57 -1.65 -8.38
C SER A 82 -13.47 -3.17 -8.28
N GLU A 83 -14.26 -3.77 -7.39
CA GLU A 83 -14.35 -5.23 -7.26
C GLU A 83 -14.98 -5.89 -8.49
N ARG A 84 -15.87 -5.19 -9.20
CA ARG A 84 -16.42 -5.64 -10.49
C ARG A 84 -15.34 -5.73 -11.56
N GLY A 85 -14.45 -4.74 -11.59
CA GLY A 85 -13.30 -4.76 -12.49
C GLY A 85 -12.33 -5.90 -12.17
N ILE A 86 -12.08 -6.17 -10.88
CA ILE A 86 -11.25 -7.31 -10.43
C ILE A 86 -11.88 -8.64 -10.87
N ASP A 87 -13.16 -8.84 -10.58
CA ASP A 87 -13.95 -10.00 -11.01
C ASP A 87 -13.80 -10.24 -12.52
N TRP A 88 -14.17 -9.23 -13.30
CA TRP A 88 -14.10 -9.31 -14.75
C TRP A 88 -12.67 -9.63 -15.24
N ARG A 89 -11.67 -8.94 -14.74
CA ARG A 89 -10.27 -9.13 -15.15
C ARG A 89 -9.70 -10.51 -14.77
N CYS A 90 -10.05 -11.02 -13.60
CA CYS A 90 -9.63 -12.35 -13.15
C CYS A 90 -10.29 -13.46 -13.98
N ASN A 91 -11.51 -13.25 -14.47
CA ASN A 91 -12.20 -14.21 -15.34
C ASN A 91 -11.69 -14.16 -16.78
N ASP A 92 -11.28 -12.99 -17.27
CA ASP A 92 -10.76 -12.78 -18.63
C ASP A 92 -9.35 -13.36 -18.84
N GLY A 93 -8.57 -13.63 -17.77
CA GLY A 93 -7.17 -14.00 -17.87
C GLY A 93 -6.81 -15.33 -17.22
N ASN A 94 -6.44 -16.34 -18.00
CA ASN A 94 -5.97 -17.63 -17.47
C ASN A 94 -4.74 -17.47 -16.56
N ALA A 95 -3.80 -16.57 -16.89
CA ALA A 95 -2.65 -16.30 -16.05
C ALA A 95 -3.04 -15.79 -14.65
N LEU A 96 -4.15 -15.03 -14.54
CA LEU A 96 -4.68 -14.58 -13.25
C LEU A 96 -5.36 -15.71 -12.49
N LYS A 97 -6.09 -16.61 -13.19
CA LYS A 97 -6.63 -17.82 -12.55
C LYS A 97 -5.52 -18.68 -11.95
N LEU A 98 -4.42 -18.88 -12.68
CA LEU A 98 -3.24 -19.58 -12.16
C LEU A 98 -2.62 -18.86 -10.96
N PHE A 99 -2.53 -17.52 -10.99
CA PHE A 99 -2.06 -16.73 -9.84
C PHE A 99 -2.94 -16.92 -8.61
N LEU A 100 -4.26 -17.04 -8.81
CA LEU A 100 -5.23 -17.28 -7.74
C LEU A 100 -5.26 -18.76 -7.27
N GLY A 101 -4.51 -19.68 -7.92
CA GLY A 101 -4.57 -21.11 -7.63
C GLY A 101 -5.87 -21.75 -8.09
N LEU A 102 -6.54 -21.18 -9.08
CA LEU A 102 -7.82 -21.67 -9.60
C LEU A 102 -7.63 -22.51 -10.87
N PRO A 103 -8.40 -23.59 -11.03
CA PRO A 103 -8.49 -24.29 -12.31
C PRO A 103 -8.98 -23.34 -13.41
N VAL A 104 -8.41 -23.45 -14.62
CA VAL A 104 -8.73 -22.55 -15.73
C VAL A 104 -10.16 -22.69 -16.25
N ASP A 105 -10.75 -23.86 -16.06
CA ASP A 105 -12.16 -24.16 -16.39
C ASP A 105 -13.15 -23.59 -15.35
N LYS A 106 -12.69 -23.16 -14.18
CA LYS A 106 -13.54 -22.58 -13.13
C LYS A 106 -13.57 -21.07 -13.20
N PRO A 107 -14.71 -20.44 -12.86
CA PRO A 107 -14.78 -18.99 -12.74
C PRO A 107 -13.97 -18.50 -11.55
N ALA A 108 -13.36 -17.32 -11.70
CA ALA A 108 -12.79 -16.57 -10.58
C ALA A 108 -13.91 -16.02 -9.67
N PRO A 109 -13.59 -15.62 -8.43
CA PRO A 109 -14.57 -15.11 -7.48
C PRO A 109 -15.29 -13.87 -8.01
N GLY A 110 -16.63 -13.92 -8.01
CA GLY A 110 -17.46 -12.77 -8.39
C GLY A 110 -17.34 -11.61 -7.39
N HIS A 111 -17.54 -10.39 -7.86
CA HIS A 111 -17.45 -9.17 -7.04
C HIS A 111 -18.29 -9.21 -5.75
N SER A 112 -19.49 -9.82 -5.82
CA SER A 112 -20.34 -10.00 -4.64
C SER A 112 -19.73 -10.96 -3.61
N THR A 113 -18.97 -11.96 -4.06
CA THR A 113 -18.25 -12.89 -3.19
C THR A 113 -17.08 -12.18 -2.51
N ILE A 114 -16.29 -11.41 -3.26
CA ILE A 114 -15.20 -10.58 -2.71
C ILE A 114 -15.75 -9.62 -1.64
N SER A 115 -16.85 -8.93 -1.96
CA SER A 115 -17.49 -7.98 -1.04
C SER A 115 -18.04 -8.66 0.22
N ARG A 116 -18.66 -9.85 0.09
CA ARG A 116 -19.16 -10.62 1.24
C ARG A 116 -18.04 -11.13 2.13
N THR A 117 -16.93 -11.58 1.55
CA THR A 117 -15.74 -12.02 2.29
C THR A 117 -15.09 -10.87 3.06
N ARG A 118 -15.04 -9.65 2.50
CA ARG A 118 -14.47 -8.48 3.19
C ARG A 118 -15.23 -8.09 4.45
N ARG A 119 -16.55 -8.24 4.47
CA ARG A 119 -17.40 -7.72 5.56
C ARG A 119 -17.06 -8.28 6.95
N PRO A 120 -16.99 -9.61 7.16
CA PRO A 120 -16.67 -10.19 8.45
C PRO A 120 -15.20 -10.03 8.84
N ILE A 121 -14.26 -10.08 7.90
CA ILE A 121 -12.84 -9.95 8.18
C ILE A 121 -12.55 -8.52 8.63
N ASP A 122 -12.05 -8.35 9.85
CA ASP A 122 -11.85 -7.05 10.47
C ASP A 122 -10.65 -6.26 9.89
N LEU A 123 -10.49 -5.02 10.35
CA LEU A 123 -9.39 -4.14 9.91
C LEU A 123 -8.05 -4.64 10.42
N GLU A 124 -7.99 -5.17 11.64
CA GLU A 124 -6.74 -5.66 12.24
C GLU A 124 -6.17 -6.85 11.44
N THR A 125 -7.02 -7.75 11.00
CA THR A 125 -6.62 -8.86 10.11
C THR A 125 -5.96 -8.33 8.82
N HIS A 126 -6.53 -7.29 8.21
CA HIS A 126 -5.92 -6.65 7.04
C HIS A 126 -4.59 -5.96 7.38
N ALA A 127 -4.47 -5.36 8.57
CA ALA A 127 -3.22 -4.79 9.07
C ALA A 127 -2.15 -5.87 9.30
N GLN A 128 -2.53 -7.03 9.82
CA GLN A 128 -1.60 -8.16 9.99
C GLN A 128 -1.13 -8.72 8.64
N VAL A 129 -1.99 -8.77 7.63
CA VAL A 129 -1.58 -9.14 6.26
C VAL A 129 -0.60 -8.11 5.68
N PHE A 130 -0.84 -6.83 5.89
CA PHE A 130 0.11 -5.79 5.49
C PHE A 130 1.46 -5.95 6.22
N ARG A 131 1.44 -6.21 7.53
CA ARG A 131 2.64 -6.45 8.36
C ARG A 131 3.41 -7.70 7.91
N PHE A 132 2.69 -8.76 7.52
CA PHE A 132 3.30 -9.95 6.93
C PHE A 132 4.09 -9.61 5.66
N ILE A 133 3.55 -8.80 4.77
CA ILE A 133 4.26 -8.36 3.55
C ILE A 133 5.46 -7.48 3.90
N LEU A 134 5.36 -6.61 4.92
CA LEU A 134 6.53 -5.87 5.42
C LEU A 134 7.65 -6.80 5.90
N LYS A 135 7.30 -7.87 6.61
CA LYS A 135 8.25 -8.89 7.05
C LYS A 135 8.92 -9.59 5.85
N VAL A 136 8.16 -9.89 4.80
CA VAL A 136 8.72 -10.43 3.55
C VAL A 136 9.73 -9.45 2.96
N LEU A 137 9.43 -8.15 2.92
CA LEU A 137 10.38 -7.12 2.43
C LEU A 137 11.62 -7.04 3.31
N ALA A 138 11.48 -7.08 4.64
CA ALA A 138 12.59 -7.07 5.58
C ALA A 138 13.51 -8.29 5.37
N ASN A 139 12.96 -9.48 5.15
CA ASN A 139 13.72 -10.67 4.78
C ASN A 139 14.60 -10.46 3.54
N HIS A 140 14.16 -9.64 2.61
CA HIS A 140 14.91 -9.26 1.42
C HIS A 140 15.74 -7.98 1.58
N SER A 141 15.90 -7.46 2.80
CA SER A 141 16.65 -6.23 3.13
C SER A 141 16.16 -5.01 2.34
N LEU A 142 14.82 -4.86 2.21
CA LEU A 142 14.15 -3.74 1.54
C LEU A 142 13.45 -2.78 2.52
N VAL A 143 13.64 -2.98 3.82
CA VAL A 143 13.14 -2.13 4.90
C VAL A 143 14.29 -1.80 5.81
N GLU A 144 14.54 -0.51 6.04
CA GLU A 144 15.49 -0.03 7.05
C GLU A 144 14.76 0.46 8.29
N GLY A 145 13.72 1.28 8.12
CA GLY A 145 12.82 1.70 9.19
C GLY A 145 13.28 2.86 10.06
N LYS A 146 14.53 3.32 9.95
CA LYS A 146 15.09 4.40 10.77
C LYS A 146 14.49 5.76 10.46
N THR A 147 14.37 6.08 9.18
CA THR A 147 13.94 7.39 8.67
C THR A 147 12.72 7.20 7.80
N ALA A 148 11.58 7.78 8.17
CA ALA A 148 10.39 7.74 7.33
C ALA A 148 9.94 9.12 6.88
N GLY A 149 9.47 9.22 5.65
CA GLY A 149 8.76 10.36 5.14
C GLY A 149 7.25 10.16 5.33
N VAL A 150 6.54 11.18 5.81
CA VAL A 150 5.09 11.11 5.93
C VAL A 150 4.45 12.14 5.00
N ASP A 151 3.39 11.71 4.32
CA ASP A 151 2.56 12.57 3.48
C ASP A 151 1.14 12.03 3.38
N SER A 152 0.21 12.93 3.15
CA SER A 152 -1.21 12.63 3.02
C SER A 152 -1.72 12.94 1.63
N THR A 153 -2.78 12.25 1.22
CA THR A 153 -3.51 12.52 -0.01
C THR A 153 -5.00 12.28 0.18
N THR A 154 -5.82 13.05 -0.55
CA THR A 154 -7.26 12.87 -0.56
C THR A 154 -7.70 11.84 -1.59
N LEU A 155 -8.64 10.98 -1.21
CA LEU A 155 -9.27 9.96 -2.05
C LEU A 155 -10.74 10.29 -2.23
N GLU A 156 -11.20 10.44 -3.46
CA GLU A 156 -12.61 10.69 -3.74
C GLU A 156 -13.47 9.53 -3.25
N ALA A 157 -14.46 9.81 -2.42
CA ALA A 157 -15.35 8.82 -1.85
C ALA A 157 -16.45 8.39 -2.85
N ASN A 158 -17.00 7.19 -2.62
CA ASN A 158 -18.21 6.73 -3.34
C ASN A 158 -19.46 7.43 -2.82
N ALA A 159 -19.50 8.75 -2.98
CA ALA A 159 -20.60 9.59 -2.54
C ALA A 159 -20.68 10.84 -3.44
N ALA A 160 -21.90 11.26 -3.79
CA ALA A 160 -22.10 12.38 -4.68
C ALA A 160 -22.39 13.67 -3.89
N MET A 161 -21.73 14.77 -4.26
CA MET A 161 -21.98 16.10 -3.64
C MET A 161 -23.46 16.54 -3.74
N ARG A 162 -24.15 16.16 -4.81
CA ARG A 162 -25.58 16.51 -4.97
C ARG A 162 -26.54 15.74 -4.06
N SER A 163 -26.09 14.65 -3.45
CA SER A 163 -26.90 13.83 -2.53
C SER A 163 -26.67 14.15 -1.07
N ILE A 164 -25.91 15.21 -0.74
CA ILE A 164 -25.72 15.62 0.64
C ILE A 164 -27.04 16.14 1.22
N VAL A 165 -27.20 15.88 2.52
CA VAL A 165 -28.37 16.34 3.29
C VAL A 165 -27.91 17.15 4.49
N ARG A 166 -28.76 18.11 4.91
CA ARG A 166 -28.50 18.86 6.14
C ARG A 166 -28.54 17.94 7.36
N ARG A 167 -27.66 18.22 8.33
CA ARG A 167 -27.58 17.43 9.56
C ARG A 167 -28.76 17.67 10.49
N ASP A 168 -29.27 18.90 10.50
CA ASP A 168 -30.35 19.36 11.38
C ASP A 168 -31.75 18.97 10.87
N THR A 169 -32.03 19.16 9.57
CA THR A 169 -33.35 18.98 8.98
C THR A 169 -33.48 17.73 8.10
N GLY A 170 -32.37 17.15 7.63
CA GLY A 170 -32.38 16.09 6.63
C GLY A 170 -32.71 16.57 5.21
N GLU A 171 -32.88 17.90 5.00
CA GLU A 171 -33.20 18.52 3.73
C GLU A 171 -32.05 18.30 2.70
N GLY A 172 -32.41 17.86 1.49
CA GLY A 172 -31.44 17.71 0.40
C GLY A 172 -30.90 19.04 -0.12
N TYR A 173 -29.68 19.04 -0.67
CA TYR A 173 -29.00 20.27 -1.13
C TYR A 173 -29.83 21.07 -2.14
N GLN A 174 -30.48 20.42 -3.08
CA GLN A 174 -31.32 21.09 -4.07
C GLN A 174 -32.57 21.70 -3.44
N GLN A 175 -33.26 20.98 -2.55
CA GLN A 175 -34.45 21.47 -1.81
C GLN A 175 -34.09 22.69 -0.97
N PHE A 176 -32.94 22.65 -0.32
CA PHE A 176 -32.40 23.77 0.44
C PHE A 176 -32.19 25.02 -0.44
N LEU A 177 -31.62 24.87 -1.63
CA LEU A 177 -31.45 26.00 -2.57
C LEU A 177 -32.80 26.53 -3.09
N GLU A 178 -33.75 25.64 -3.39
CA GLU A 178 -35.11 26.04 -3.81
C GLU A 178 -35.84 26.82 -2.71
N ARG A 179 -35.71 26.38 -1.45
CA ARG A 179 -36.26 27.11 -0.30
C ARG A 179 -35.63 28.51 -0.17
N LEU A 180 -34.31 28.60 -0.24
CA LEU A 180 -33.60 29.89 -0.19
C LEU A 180 -33.99 30.82 -1.36
N ALA A 181 -34.21 30.28 -2.55
CA ALA A 181 -34.65 31.05 -3.68
C ALA A 181 -36.07 31.65 -3.47
N LYS A 182 -36.97 30.85 -2.91
CA LYS A 182 -38.35 31.33 -2.54
C LYS A 182 -38.25 32.41 -1.45
N GLU A 183 -37.45 32.22 -0.41
CA GLU A 183 -37.21 33.22 0.63
C GLU A 183 -36.57 34.50 0.06
N SER A 184 -35.88 34.42 -1.06
CA SER A 184 -35.29 35.56 -1.79
C SER A 184 -36.25 36.18 -2.85
N GLY A 185 -37.54 35.76 -2.88
CA GLY A 185 -38.56 36.30 -3.77
C GLY A 185 -38.61 35.66 -5.16
N ILE A 186 -37.90 34.53 -5.40
CA ILE A 186 -37.94 33.79 -6.65
C ILE A 186 -38.86 32.58 -6.48
N GLU A 187 -40.12 32.68 -6.81
CA GLU A 187 -41.13 31.62 -6.58
C GLU A 187 -40.92 30.36 -7.43
N THR A 188 -40.46 30.51 -8.66
CA THR A 188 -40.14 29.40 -9.60
C THR A 188 -38.69 29.47 -10.07
N PRO A 189 -37.73 29.04 -9.25
CA PRO A 189 -36.33 29.20 -9.58
C PRO A 189 -35.91 28.21 -10.70
N THR A 190 -35.24 28.74 -11.71
CA THR A 190 -34.58 27.93 -12.74
C THR A 190 -33.25 27.36 -12.20
N ARG A 191 -32.70 26.34 -12.88
CA ARG A 191 -31.36 25.83 -12.55
C ARG A 191 -30.26 26.92 -12.55
N GLU A 192 -30.39 27.89 -13.44
CA GLU A 192 -29.45 29.01 -13.52
C GLU A 192 -29.58 29.95 -12.31
N ASP A 193 -30.80 30.20 -11.85
CA ASP A 193 -31.06 31.03 -10.68
C ASP A 193 -30.53 30.38 -9.43
N LEU A 194 -30.76 29.08 -9.25
CA LEU A 194 -30.17 28.31 -8.14
C LEU A 194 -28.64 28.32 -8.17
N ALA A 195 -28.03 28.16 -9.35
CA ALA A 195 -26.57 28.22 -9.50
C ALA A 195 -26.01 29.63 -9.21
N LYS A 196 -26.71 30.70 -9.61
CA LYS A 196 -26.35 32.08 -9.31
C LYS A 196 -26.45 32.36 -7.80
N LEU A 197 -27.52 31.91 -7.17
CA LEU A 197 -27.76 32.03 -5.74
C LEU A 197 -26.65 31.31 -4.95
N ASP A 198 -26.33 30.06 -5.32
CA ASP A 198 -25.30 29.27 -4.66
C ASP A 198 -23.90 29.89 -4.81
N ARG A 199 -23.55 30.46 -5.99
CA ARG A 199 -22.29 31.16 -6.18
C ARG A 199 -22.11 32.38 -5.27
N ARG A 200 -23.19 33.09 -4.94
CA ARG A 200 -23.16 34.28 -4.09
C ARG A 200 -23.08 33.98 -2.60
N ARG A 201 -23.42 32.76 -2.18
CA ARG A 201 -23.37 32.36 -0.78
C ARG A 201 -21.94 32.34 -0.25
N LYS A 202 -21.73 32.88 0.95
CA LYS A 202 -20.43 32.91 1.63
C LYS A 202 -20.06 31.57 2.21
N ASN A 203 -21.01 30.87 2.86
CA ASN A 203 -20.84 29.56 3.48
C ASN A 203 -21.52 28.50 2.63
N LYS A 204 -20.75 27.82 1.76
CA LYS A 204 -21.31 26.80 0.88
C LYS A 204 -21.44 25.49 1.65
N ALA A 205 -20.92 24.43 1.31
CA ALA A 205 -21.13 23.14 1.95
C ALA A 205 -20.12 22.92 3.11
N SER A 206 -20.47 23.30 4.35
CA SER A 206 -19.69 22.98 5.55
C SER A 206 -19.94 21.54 6.00
N ASN A 207 -18.93 20.86 6.53
CA ASN A 207 -19.07 19.55 7.15
C ASN A 207 -19.88 19.58 8.48
N ASP A 208 -20.04 20.75 9.08
CA ASP A 208 -20.86 20.93 10.27
C ASP A 208 -22.35 20.90 9.92
N ASP A 209 -22.72 21.46 8.77
CA ASP A 209 -24.11 21.57 8.32
C ASP A 209 -24.56 20.36 7.46
N TRP A 210 -23.63 19.75 6.73
CA TRP A 210 -23.94 18.78 5.68
C TRP A 210 -23.28 17.42 5.92
N ARG A 211 -23.97 16.37 5.48
CA ARG A 211 -23.41 15.00 5.47
C ARG A 211 -23.87 14.25 4.23
N SER A 212 -23.13 13.22 3.84
CA SER A 212 -23.63 12.24 2.88
C SER A 212 -24.46 11.17 3.57
N PRO A 213 -25.67 10.89 3.13
CA PRO A 213 -26.49 9.82 3.70
C PRO A 213 -25.92 8.43 3.38
N ASP A 214 -25.29 8.29 2.22
CA ASP A 214 -24.73 7.03 1.72
C ASP A 214 -23.32 6.70 2.26
N GLY A 215 -22.61 7.71 2.76
CA GLY A 215 -21.24 7.58 3.30
C GLY A 215 -21.00 8.65 4.34
N PRO A 216 -21.51 8.51 5.56
CA PRO A 216 -21.43 9.54 6.61
C PRO A 216 -20.00 9.84 7.07
N ASP A 217 -19.07 8.92 6.83
CA ASP A 217 -17.64 9.05 7.13
C ASP A 217 -16.88 9.89 6.09
N ALA A 218 -17.44 10.07 4.89
CA ALA A 218 -16.84 10.90 3.87
C ALA A 218 -17.10 12.38 4.16
N LYS A 219 -16.08 13.21 4.05
CA LYS A 219 -16.15 14.66 4.33
C LYS A 219 -15.99 15.47 3.06
N ILE A 220 -16.71 16.60 3.06
CA ILE A 220 -16.58 17.61 2.01
C ILE A 220 -15.19 18.22 2.13
N THR A 221 -14.38 18.11 1.08
CA THR A 221 -13.04 18.66 1.04
C THR A 221 -12.67 19.13 -0.35
N LYS A 222 -11.71 20.06 -0.42
CA LYS A 222 -11.15 20.54 -1.67
C LYS A 222 -10.05 19.59 -2.12
N MET A 223 -10.17 19.07 -3.33
CA MET A 223 -9.15 18.22 -3.95
C MET A 223 -7.97 19.05 -4.48
N LYS A 224 -6.86 18.37 -4.82
CA LYS A 224 -5.66 19.04 -5.36
C LYS A 224 -5.90 19.78 -6.68
N ASP A 225 -6.85 19.33 -7.49
CA ASP A 225 -7.28 19.98 -8.75
C ASP A 225 -8.19 21.20 -8.55
N GLY A 226 -8.49 21.53 -7.29
CA GLY A 226 -9.34 22.67 -6.94
C GLY A 226 -10.84 22.35 -6.90
N THR A 227 -11.27 21.16 -7.30
CA THR A 227 -12.66 20.70 -7.20
C THR A 227 -13.03 20.34 -5.76
N THR A 228 -14.34 20.33 -5.46
CA THR A 228 -14.84 19.95 -4.13
C THR A 228 -15.60 18.62 -4.23
N HIS A 229 -15.15 17.65 -3.46
CA HIS A 229 -15.76 16.31 -3.40
C HIS A 229 -15.95 15.85 -1.96
N LEU A 230 -16.78 14.82 -1.79
CA LEU A 230 -16.75 13.99 -0.59
C LEU A 230 -15.53 13.07 -0.69
N ALA A 231 -14.73 13.01 0.35
CA ALA A 231 -13.45 12.30 0.32
C ALA A 231 -13.09 11.66 1.65
N HIS A 232 -12.12 10.76 1.60
CA HIS A 232 -11.31 10.29 2.72
C HIS A 232 -9.88 10.79 2.54
N LYS A 233 -9.10 10.81 3.63
CA LYS A 233 -7.68 11.14 3.63
C LYS A 233 -6.89 9.87 3.90
N ALA A 234 -5.94 9.53 3.02
CA ALA A 234 -4.97 8.49 3.28
C ALA A 234 -3.61 9.14 3.58
N GLU A 235 -2.97 8.68 4.64
CA GLU A 235 -1.65 9.14 5.07
C GLU A 235 -0.68 7.96 5.08
N HIS A 236 0.51 8.16 4.52
CA HIS A 236 1.53 7.12 4.36
C HIS A 236 2.80 7.49 5.10
N ALA A 237 3.37 6.52 5.81
CA ALA A 237 4.76 6.54 6.23
C ALA A 237 5.59 5.66 5.28
N VAL A 238 6.60 6.25 4.65
CA VAL A 238 7.42 5.61 3.61
C VAL A 238 8.88 5.62 4.02
N ASP A 239 9.56 4.50 3.93
CA ASP A 239 10.96 4.35 4.28
C ASP A 239 11.87 5.18 3.37
N LEU A 240 12.62 6.11 3.96
CA LEU A 240 13.59 6.97 3.28
C LEU A 240 15.04 6.56 3.53
N GLY A 241 15.28 5.53 4.34
CA GLY A 241 16.62 5.04 4.63
C GLY A 241 17.43 4.74 3.36
N GLU A 242 18.74 4.68 3.48
CA GLU A 242 19.62 4.41 2.32
C GLU A 242 19.35 3.00 1.75
N GLY A 243 19.09 2.00 2.61
CA GLY A 243 18.62 0.67 2.23
C GLY A 243 17.10 0.58 2.00
N GLY A 244 16.33 1.57 2.42
CA GLY A 244 14.88 1.61 2.25
C GLY A 244 14.51 2.12 0.86
N HIS A 245 14.10 1.23 -0.01
CA HIS A 245 13.76 1.51 -1.42
C HIS A 245 12.44 2.27 -1.61
N GLY A 246 11.89 2.87 -0.56
CA GLY A 246 10.59 3.53 -0.54
C GLY A 246 9.46 2.57 -0.22
N ALA A 247 9.70 1.57 0.64
CA ALA A 247 8.67 0.70 1.16
C ALA A 247 7.67 1.50 2.01
N ILE A 248 6.39 1.19 1.91
CA ILE A 248 5.36 1.76 2.78
C ILE A 248 5.47 1.04 4.13
N LEU A 249 5.77 1.78 5.20
CA LEU A 249 5.87 1.25 6.57
C LEU A 249 4.52 1.22 7.29
N ALA A 250 3.67 2.21 7.02
CA ALA A 250 2.30 2.29 7.52
C ALA A 250 1.42 3.09 6.57
N VAL A 251 0.13 2.84 6.64
CA VAL A 251 -0.90 3.63 5.99
C VAL A 251 -2.12 3.72 6.88
N SER A 252 -2.66 4.92 7.05
CA SER A 252 -3.88 5.19 7.78
C SER A 252 -4.92 5.86 6.88
N VAL A 253 -6.20 5.64 7.17
CA VAL A 253 -7.32 6.32 6.50
C VAL A 253 -8.06 7.16 7.54
N CYS A 254 -7.99 8.45 7.36
CA CYS A 254 -8.47 9.45 8.30
C CYS A 254 -9.64 10.26 7.71
N ASP A 255 -10.21 11.12 8.55
CA ASP A 255 -11.18 12.13 8.12
C ASP A 255 -10.51 13.11 7.14
N ALA A 256 -11.13 13.31 5.98
CA ALA A 256 -10.57 14.21 4.97
C ALA A 256 -10.55 15.69 5.39
N ALA A 257 -11.33 16.07 6.40
CA ALA A 257 -11.32 17.41 6.96
C ALA A 257 -10.25 17.58 8.07
N ALA A 258 -9.68 16.47 8.58
CA ALA A 258 -8.63 16.54 9.58
C ALA A 258 -7.33 17.13 9.00
N GLY A 259 -6.75 18.11 9.70
CA GLY A 259 -5.45 18.68 9.34
C GLY A 259 -4.32 17.66 9.41
N ASP A 260 -3.25 17.89 8.67
CA ASP A 260 -2.07 17.00 8.67
C ASP A 260 -1.45 16.87 10.07
N THR A 261 -1.49 17.93 10.86
CA THR A 261 -0.99 17.94 12.25
C THR A 261 -1.79 17.08 13.21
N ALA A 262 -3.07 16.82 12.91
CA ALA A 262 -3.95 16.02 13.76
C ALA A 262 -3.84 14.51 13.47
N THR A 263 -3.33 14.12 12.29
CA THR A 263 -3.28 12.70 11.86
C THR A 263 -1.88 12.10 11.93
N LEU A 264 -0.85 12.95 12.03
CA LEU A 264 0.55 12.52 11.99
C LEU A 264 0.92 11.54 13.08
N VAL A 265 0.51 11.82 14.32
CA VAL A 265 0.89 10.99 15.49
C VAL A 265 0.40 9.55 15.31
N ASP A 266 -0.84 9.36 14.89
CA ASP A 266 -1.42 8.04 14.65
C ASP A 266 -0.63 7.27 13.57
N THR A 267 -0.21 7.96 12.50
CA THR A 267 0.58 7.34 11.42
C THR A 267 2.00 7.00 11.87
N VAL A 268 2.62 7.84 12.71
CA VAL A 268 3.93 7.58 13.31
C VAL A 268 3.87 6.39 14.27
N VAL A 269 2.83 6.33 15.11
CA VAL A 269 2.59 5.20 16.02
C VAL A 269 2.41 3.91 15.22
N ALA A 270 1.55 3.89 14.21
CA ALA A 270 1.33 2.71 13.37
C ALA A 270 2.62 2.24 12.65
N ALA A 271 3.46 3.17 12.18
CA ALA A 271 4.75 2.83 11.60
C ALA A 271 5.71 2.22 12.63
N THR A 272 5.72 2.78 13.84
CA THR A 272 6.55 2.29 14.96
C THR A 272 6.11 0.89 15.41
N GLU A 273 4.80 0.65 15.53
CA GLU A 273 4.25 -0.68 15.87
C GLU A 273 4.63 -1.74 14.82
N ASN A 274 4.52 -1.39 13.55
CA ASN A 274 4.94 -2.29 12.48
C ASN A 274 6.44 -2.60 12.53
N LEU A 275 7.28 -1.61 12.79
CA LEU A 275 8.74 -1.79 12.94
C LEU A 275 9.09 -2.59 14.18
N ALA A 276 8.41 -2.36 15.30
CA ALA A 276 8.59 -3.15 16.53
C ALA A 276 8.26 -4.63 16.29
N ALA A 277 7.15 -4.90 15.60
CA ALA A 277 6.78 -6.27 15.23
C ALA A 277 7.79 -6.96 14.29
N LEU A 278 8.51 -6.20 13.45
CA LEU A 278 9.63 -6.72 12.66
C LEU A 278 10.87 -6.98 13.53
N ALA A 279 11.18 -6.08 14.45
CA ALA A 279 12.35 -6.20 15.33
C ALA A 279 12.21 -7.33 16.35
N ASP A 280 10.97 -7.69 16.72
CA ASP A 280 10.68 -8.81 17.62
C ASP A 280 10.68 -10.18 16.90
N ASP A 281 10.74 -10.21 15.56
CA ASP A 281 10.83 -11.44 14.79
C ASP A 281 12.30 -11.81 14.51
N GLU A 282 12.77 -12.88 15.13
CA GLU A 282 14.16 -13.37 15.03
C GLU A 282 14.67 -13.55 13.60
N ARG A 283 13.76 -13.76 12.61
CA ARG A 283 14.14 -13.98 11.20
C ARG A 283 14.52 -12.70 10.47
N VAL A 284 14.14 -11.53 11.01
CA VAL A 284 14.32 -10.23 10.35
C VAL A 284 14.84 -9.14 11.28
N SER A 285 14.95 -9.41 12.58
CA SER A 285 15.39 -8.44 13.59
C SER A 285 16.76 -7.82 13.29
N ASP A 286 17.66 -8.59 12.67
CA ASP A 286 19.00 -8.14 12.26
C ASP A 286 19.01 -7.27 10.99
N LYS A 287 17.87 -7.20 10.27
CA LYS A 287 17.75 -6.52 8.98
C LYS A 287 17.09 -5.15 9.07
N VAL A 288 16.47 -4.85 10.19
CA VAL A 288 15.83 -3.55 10.45
C VAL A 288 16.66 -2.75 11.45
N SER A 289 16.75 -1.42 11.27
CA SER A 289 17.67 -0.58 12.04
C SER A 289 17.21 -0.25 13.46
N GLY A 290 16.12 -0.80 13.95
CA GLY A 290 15.62 -0.58 15.30
C GLY A 290 14.14 -0.86 15.45
N ARG A 291 13.68 -0.78 16.72
CA ARG A 291 12.28 -1.06 17.10
C ARG A 291 11.32 0.10 16.82
N TRP A 292 11.84 1.28 16.44
CA TRP A 292 10.99 2.45 16.19
C TRP A 292 11.60 3.35 15.12
N MET A 293 10.74 4.12 14.50
CA MET A 293 11.09 5.19 13.60
C MET A 293 11.74 6.34 14.40
N SER A 294 13.02 6.62 14.19
CA SER A 294 13.75 7.67 14.93
C SER A 294 13.81 9.02 14.21
N GLU A 295 13.42 9.10 12.95
CA GLU A 295 13.46 10.30 12.14
C GLU A 295 12.22 10.42 11.26
N ALA A 296 11.49 11.55 11.34
CA ALA A 296 10.31 11.88 10.54
C ALA A 296 10.62 13.03 9.58
N VAL A 297 10.43 12.81 8.28
CA VAL A 297 10.64 13.82 7.22
C VAL A 297 9.29 14.27 6.68
N LEU A 298 8.95 15.54 6.88
CA LEU A 298 7.59 16.05 6.80
C LEU A 298 7.46 17.25 5.85
N GLY A 299 6.29 17.40 5.25
CA GLY A 299 5.90 18.58 4.48
C GLY A 299 5.58 19.79 5.36
N LYS A 300 5.35 20.93 4.73
CA LYS A 300 5.02 22.19 5.41
C LYS A 300 3.73 22.12 6.22
N GLY A 301 2.75 21.29 5.80
CA GLY A 301 1.47 21.12 6.47
C GLY A 301 1.58 20.55 7.88
N TYR A 302 2.64 19.78 8.13
CA TYR A 302 2.90 19.14 9.44
C TYR A 302 3.65 20.06 10.42
N HIS A 303 4.15 21.21 9.99
CA HIS A 303 4.92 22.10 10.85
C HIS A 303 4.01 22.92 11.75
N SER A 304 3.83 22.50 12.99
CA SER A 304 3.06 23.22 14.00
C SER A 304 3.81 23.34 15.33
N ARG A 305 3.28 24.17 16.23
CA ARG A 305 3.80 24.37 17.59
C ARG A 305 3.54 23.15 18.49
N GLN A 306 2.57 22.32 18.14
CA GLN A 306 2.23 21.10 18.88
C GLN A 306 3.01 19.90 18.31
N THR A 307 2.95 19.69 17.00
CA THR A 307 3.51 18.50 16.33
C THR A 307 5.02 18.32 16.57
N LEU A 308 5.79 19.43 16.60
CA LEU A 308 7.25 19.30 16.75
C LEU A 308 7.65 18.86 18.17
N PRO A 309 7.06 19.39 19.26
CA PRO A 309 7.25 18.84 20.60
C PRO A 309 6.76 17.40 20.74
N ASP A 310 5.57 17.07 20.21
CA ASP A 310 5.02 15.70 20.28
C ASP A 310 5.99 14.67 19.69
N LEU A 311 6.61 14.99 18.55
CA LEU A 311 7.65 14.14 17.97
C LEU A 311 8.90 14.03 18.84
N GLU A 312 9.33 15.12 19.48
CA GLU A 312 10.46 15.10 20.42
C GLU A 312 10.17 14.25 21.65
N GLU A 313 8.96 14.32 22.20
CA GLU A 313 8.49 13.46 23.30
C GLU A 313 8.51 11.97 22.91
N MET A 314 8.11 11.66 21.69
CA MET A 314 8.21 10.31 21.11
C MET A 314 9.66 9.90 20.76
N SER A 315 10.66 10.70 21.06
CA SER A 315 12.07 10.50 20.65
C SER A 315 12.26 10.43 19.13
N VAL A 316 11.40 11.05 18.35
CA VAL A 316 11.45 11.12 16.89
C VAL A 316 12.02 12.48 16.45
N ARG A 317 13.13 12.49 15.76
CA ARG A 317 13.73 13.72 15.20
C ARG A 317 12.95 14.21 14.00
N SER A 318 12.41 15.41 14.08
CA SER A 318 11.69 16.03 12.97
C SER A 318 12.60 16.66 11.91
N TYR A 319 12.26 16.48 10.64
CA TYR A 319 12.78 17.20 9.48
C TYR A 319 11.60 17.81 8.71
N ALA A 320 10.87 18.69 9.35
CA ALA A 320 9.67 19.32 8.79
C ALA A 320 10.04 20.60 8.04
N SER A 321 9.61 20.70 6.76
CA SER A 321 9.76 21.93 5.98
C SER A 321 9.04 23.08 6.67
N GLU A 322 9.71 24.22 6.86
CA GLU A 322 9.12 25.39 7.52
C GLU A 322 8.27 26.19 6.53
N PRO A 323 7.00 26.51 6.87
CA PRO A 323 6.22 27.45 6.06
C PRO A 323 6.76 28.87 6.23
N GLN A 324 6.64 29.68 5.18
CA GLN A 324 6.99 31.10 5.22
C GLN A 324 5.99 31.83 6.12
N ARG A 325 6.40 32.07 7.35
CA ARG A 325 5.64 32.84 8.35
C ARG A 325 6.50 34.00 8.83
N GLY A 326 5.87 35.11 9.18
CA GLY A 326 6.53 36.26 9.82
C GLY A 326 7.18 35.91 11.15
N ARG A 327 7.79 36.88 11.83
CA ARG A 327 8.42 36.69 13.14
C ARG A 327 7.40 36.14 14.14
N GLN A 328 7.67 34.94 14.68
CA GLN A 328 6.81 34.29 15.65
C GLN A 328 7.12 34.75 17.09
N ARG A 329 6.07 34.95 17.87
CA ARG A 329 6.17 35.14 19.32
C ARG A 329 6.02 33.80 20.03
N TRP A 330 6.82 33.58 21.07
CA TRP A 330 6.92 32.31 21.80
C TRP A 330 6.62 32.45 23.30
N ASP A 331 5.80 33.44 23.66
CA ASP A 331 5.48 33.73 25.05
C ASP A 331 4.81 32.52 25.72
N GLY A 332 5.40 31.99 26.79
CA GLY A 332 4.92 30.79 27.49
C GLY A 332 5.08 29.47 26.75
N GLN A 333 5.80 29.41 25.61
CA GLN A 333 5.92 28.21 24.76
C GLN A 333 7.41 27.83 24.53
N ALA A 334 8.13 27.63 25.63
CA ALA A 334 9.57 27.34 25.59
C ALA A 334 9.89 26.07 24.78
N ASP A 335 9.15 24.99 25.03
CA ASP A 335 9.36 23.69 24.38
C ASP A 335 9.08 23.76 22.88
N ALA A 336 7.96 24.37 22.48
CA ALA A 336 7.64 24.57 21.07
C ALA A 336 8.70 25.44 20.34
N ARG A 337 9.25 26.44 21.03
CA ARG A 337 10.36 27.23 20.52
C ARG A 337 11.61 26.38 20.34
N GLN A 338 11.99 25.61 21.34
CA GLN A 338 13.17 24.74 21.31
C GLN A 338 13.05 23.72 20.16
N ALA A 339 11.93 23.01 20.06
CA ALA A 339 11.64 22.05 19.00
C ALA A 339 11.69 22.68 17.59
N ALA A 340 11.08 23.86 17.41
CA ALA A 340 11.09 24.58 16.13
C ALA A 340 12.52 25.01 15.72
N TYR A 341 13.31 25.53 16.64
CA TYR A 341 14.70 25.91 16.33
C TYR A 341 15.61 24.69 16.11
N ALA A 342 15.40 23.60 16.84
CA ALA A 342 16.08 22.33 16.61
C ALA A 342 15.74 21.76 15.23
N ASN A 343 14.47 21.72 14.85
CA ASN A 343 14.02 21.34 13.50
C ASN A 343 14.67 22.26 12.43
N ARG A 344 14.67 23.56 12.62
CA ARG A 344 15.25 24.52 11.66
C ARG A 344 16.73 24.26 11.43
N ARG A 345 17.52 23.99 12.49
CA ARG A 345 18.93 23.64 12.37
C ARG A 345 19.10 22.34 11.56
N ARG A 346 18.31 21.31 11.85
CA ARG A 346 18.35 20.03 11.14
C ARG A 346 18.03 20.17 9.65
N VAL A 347 16.98 20.90 9.31
CA VAL A 347 16.52 21.10 7.93
C VAL A 347 17.53 21.89 7.07
N ARG A 348 18.24 22.85 7.68
CA ARG A 348 19.27 23.67 6.99
C ARG A 348 20.55 22.90 6.72
N GLY A 349 20.83 21.85 7.49
CA GLY A 349 22.02 21.00 7.31
C GLY A 349 21.94 20.14 6.04
N GLU A 350 23.07 19.68 5.55
CA GLU A 350 23.17 18.88 4.32
C GLU A 350 22.35 17.59 4.38
N ARG A 351 22.35 16.90 5.54
CA ARG A 351 21.51 15.72 5.76
C ARG A 351 20.02 16.08 5.61
N GLY A 352 19.55 17.17 6.21
CA GLY A 352 18.16 17.61 6.13
C GLY A 352 17.74 17.94 4.69
N LYS A 353 18.58 18.65 3.95
CA LYS A 353 18.33 18.93 2.52
C LYS A 353 18.22 17.67 1.68
N ARG A 354 19.10 16.69 1.91
CA ARG A 354 19.08 15.38 1.24
C ARG A 354 17.79 14.60 1.57
N LEU A 355 17.42 14.54 2.84
CA LEU A 355 16.21 13.85 3.29
C LEU A 355 14.93 14.49 2.71
N LEU A 356 14.83 15.80 2.69
CA LEU A 356 13.68 16.50 2.10
C LEU A 356 13.57 16.26 0.59
N ARG A 357 14.69 16.16 -0.12
CA ARG A 357 14.71 15.79 -1.54
C ARG A 357 14.27 14.35 -1.74
N SER A 358 14.82 13.43 -0.96
CA SER A 358 14.44 12.00 -0.99
C SER A 358 12.96 11.80 -0.66
N ARG A 359 12.42 12.58 0.30
CA ARG A 359 10.98 12.60 0.61
C ARG A 359 10.17 12.95 -0.63
N GLY A 360 10.46 14.08 -1.28
CA GLY A 360 9.75 14.50 -2.50
C GLY A 360 9.71 13.36 -3.52
N GLU A 361 10.88 12.82 -3.87
CA GLU A 361 10.98 11.77 -4.88
C GLU A 361 10.23 10.48 -4.49
N LYS A 362 10.49 9.94 -3.27
CA LYS A 362 9.95 8.63 -2.88
C LYS A 362 8.46 8.69 -2.58
N LEU A 363 7.96 9.74 -1.89
CA LEU A 363 6.55 9.85 -1.54
C LEU A 363 5.67 10.19 -2.74
N GLU A 364 6.11 11.11 -3.60
CA GLU A 364 5.36 11.41 -4.84
C GLU A 364 5.25 10.18 -5.73
N ARG A 365 6.34 9.41 -5.86
CA ARG A 365 6.34 8.14 -6.59
C ARG A 365 5.40 7.12 -5.95
N THR A 366 5.40 6.98 -4.63
CA THR A 366 4.51 6.06 -3.91
C THR A 366 3.05 6.45 -4.11
N SER A 367 2.72 7.73 -3.95
CA SER A 367 1.38 8.26 -4.18
C SER A 367 0.92 8.06 -5.63
N ALA A 368 1.78 8.34 -6.62
CA ALA A 368 1.47 8.12 -8.03
C ALA A 368 1.22 6.63 -8.33
N HIS A 369 2.04 5.73 -7.75
CA HIS A 369 1.85 4.29 -7.96
C HIS A 369 0.64 3.71 -7.26
N CYS A 370 0.26 4.19 -6.08
CA CYS A 370 -0.91 3.72 -5.37
C CYS A 370 -2.21 4.30 -5.94
N TYR A 371 -2.24 5.58 -6.22
CA TYR A 371 -3.49 6.28 -6.47
C TYR A 371 -3.75 6.61 -7.93
N GLU A 372 -2.73 6.97 -8.71
CA GLU A 372 -2.92 7.24 -10.15
C GLU A 372 -2.85 5.94 -10.96
N THR A 373 -1.70 5.28 -10.98
CA THR A 373 -1.53 4.05 -11.76
C THR A 373 -2.07 2.79 -11.08
N GLY A 374 -2.29 2.85 -9.77
CA GLY A 374 -2.90 1.78 -8.97
C GLY A 374 -4.43 1.82 -8.95
N GLY A 375 -5.06 2.89 -9.46
CA GLY A 375 -6.51 2.97 -9.63
C GLY A 375 -7.28 3.30 -8.35
N MET A 376 -6.66 3.93 -7.32
CA MET A 376 -7.38 4.24 -6.07
C MET A 376 -7.63 5.73 -5.83
N ARG A 377 -7.48 6.59 -6.83
CA ARG A 377 -7.82 8.02 -6.69
C ARG A 377 -9.30 8.22 -6.40
N ARG A 378 -10.17 7.41 -7.01
CA ARG A 378 -11.59 7.33 -6.73
C ARG A 378 -11.92 5.97 -6.13
N LEU A 379 -12.69 5.98 -5.05
CA LEU A 379 -13.10 4.79 -4.33
C LEU A 379 -14.51 4.35 -4.77
N TYR A 380 -14.74 3.03 -4.80
CA TYR A 380 -16.06 2.44 -5.05
C TYR A 380 -16.62 1.72 -3.82
N LEU A 381 -15.94 1.88 -2.68
CA LEU A 381 -16.34 1.33 -1.39
C LEU A 381 -17.01 2.40 -0.54
N ARG A 382 -17.93 2.00 0.33
CA ARG A 382 -18.57 2.83 1.33
C ARG A 382 -18.09 2.46 2.73
N GLY A 383 -17.98 3.45 3.59
CA GLY A 383 -17.51 3.31 4.97
C GLY A 383 -15.99 3.34 5.08
N ARG A 384 -15.49 4.14 6.02
CA ARG A 384 -14.05 4.37 6.23
C ARG A 384 -13.28 3.08 6.50
N GLU A 385 -13.86 2.17 7.28
CA GLU A 385 -13.24 0.88 7.59
C GLU A 385 -13.03 0.02 6.32
N ASN A 386 -14.03 -0.09 5.44
CA ASN A 386 -13.90 -0.82 4.18
C ASN A 386 -12.85 -0.19 3.26
N VAL A 387 -12.78 1.15 3.27
CA VAL A 387 -11.75 1.89 2.54
C VAL A 387 -10.36 1.58 3.13
N ALA A 388 -10.22 1.60 4.45
CA ALA A 388 -8.96 1.28 5.14
C ALA A 388 -8.49 -0.16 4.84
N LYS A 389 -9.39 -1.15 4.92
CA LYS A 389 -9.10 -2.54 4.52
C LYS A 389 -8.55 -2.62 3.10
N ARG A 390 -9.17 -1.92 2.16
CA ARG A 390 -8.72 -1.89 0.77
C ARG A 390 -7.38 -1.18 0.60
N VAL A 391 -7.17 -0.05 1.27
CA VAL A 391 -5.92 0.74 1.21
C VAL A 391 -4.75 -0.07 1.78
N LEU A 392 -4.93 -0.80 2.88
CA LEU A 392 -3.90 -1.67 3.46
C LEU A 392 -3.44 -2.75 2.48
N VAL A 393 -4.37 -3.48 1.85
CA VAL A 393 -3.98 -4.51 0.87
C VAL A 393 -3.37 -3.88 -0.38
N HIS A 394 -3.81 -2.69 -0.75
CA HIS A 394 -3.23 -1.95 -1.87
C HIS A 394 -1.79 -1.51 -1.59
N ALA A 395 -1.51 -1.04 -0.38
CA ALA A 395 -0.16 -0.74 0.09
C ALA A 395 0.71 -2.02 0.19
N ALA A 396 0.14 -3.14 0.66
CA ALA A 396 0.80 -4.44 0.60
C ALA A 396 1.16 -4.84 -0.83
N GLY A 397 0.23 -4.67 -1.77
CA GLY A 397 0.49 -4.88 -3.21
C GLY A 397 1.59 -3.97 -3.77
N PHE A 398 1.64 -2.69 -3.32
CA PHE A 398 2.75 -1.79 -3.67
C PHE A 398 4.09 -2.34 -3.17
N ASN A 399 4.16 -2.79 -1.94
CA ASN A 399 5.35 -3.37 -1.33
C ASN A 399 5.80 -4.65 -2.05
N VAL A 400 4.87 -5.55 -2.41
CA VAL A 400 5.17 -6.71 -3.25
C VAL A 400 5.70 -6.26 -4.63
N GLY A 401 5.08 -5.27 -5.26
CA GLY A 401 5.54 -4.70 -6.52
C GLY A 401 6.93 -4.06 -6.42
N LEU A 402 7.28 -3.47 -5.28
CA LEU A 402 8.62 -2.97 -4.97
C LEU A 402 9.64 -4.12 -4.93
N LEU A 403 9.32 -5.19 -4.20
CA LEU A 403 10.14 -6.41 -4.12
C LEU A 403 10.38 -7.01 -5.52
N MET A 404 9.33 -7.17 -6.32
CA MET A 404 9.44 -7.69 -7.68
C MET A 404 10.37 -6.84 -8.54
N ARG A 405 10.28 -5.52 -8.44
CA ARG A 405 11.14 -4.60 -9.20
C ARG A 405 12.60 -4.66 -8.77
N VAL A 406 12.85 -4.66 -7.46
CA VAL A 406 14.22 -4.56 -6.94
C VAL A 406 14.97 -5.90 -7.02
N ARG A 407 14.30 -7.01 -6.67
CA ARG A 407 14.95 -8.33 -6.61
C ARG A 407 14.87 -9.12 -7.90
N TYR A 408 13.76 -8.99 -8.64
CA TYR A 408 13.50 -9.78 -9.84
C TYR A 408 13.53 -8.96 -11.14
N GLY A 409 13.72 -7.62 -11.06
CA GLY A 409 13.68 -6.75 -12.24
C GLY A 409 12.33 -6.68 -12.94
N LEU A 410 11.27 -7.21 -12.32
CA LEU A 410 9.93 -7.30 -12.88
C LEU A 410 9.10 -6.07 -12.52
N ARG A 411 8.49 -5.45 -13.53
CA ARG A 411 7.51 -4.38 -13.34
C ARG A 411 6.08 -4.92 -13.35
N LYS A 412 5.13 -4.11 -12.89
CA LYS A 412 3.70 -4.47 -12.94
C LYS A 412 3.27 -4.92 -14.34
N PRO A 413 2.32 -5.87 -14.47
CA PRO A 413 1.95 -6.47 -15.77
C PRO A 413 1.58 -5.45 -16.85
N ARG A 414 0.89 -4.37 -16.48
CA ARG A 414 0.48 -3.30 -17.42
C ARG A 414 1.64 -2.51 -18.03
N SER A 415 2.83 -2.57 -17.43
CA SER A 415 3.96 -1.70 -17.82
C SER A 415 5.01 -2.36 -18.72
N LEU A 416 4.81 -3.66 -19.09
CA LEU A 416 5.76 -4.38 -19.93
C LEU A 416 5.06 -5.32 -20.92
N PRO A 417 5.53 -5.40 -22.19
CA PRO A 417 5.22 -6.52 -23.06
C PRO A 417 5.68 -7.84 -22.39
N ALA A 418 4.84 -8.84 -22.39
CA ALA A 418 5.10 -10.15 -21.74
C ALA A 418 6.43 -10.78 -22.16
N ALA A 419 6.88 -10.58 -23.41
CA ALA A 419 8.15 -11.08 -23.94
C ALA A 419 9.38 -10.46 -23.24
N ALA A 420 9.37 -9.16 -22.97
CA ALA A 420 10.47 -8.49 -22.29
C ALA A 420 10.56 -8.87 -20.80
N ALA A 421 9.41 -9.13 -20.17
CA ALA A 421 9.35 -9.64 -18.79
C ALA A 421 9.89 -11.08 -18.70
N ALA A 422 9.56 -11.95 -19.67
CA ALA A 422 10.06 -13.32 -19.74
C ALA A 422 11.58 -13.36 -19.94
N ALA A 423 12.12 -12.55 -20.84
CA ALA A 423 13.57 -12.47 -21.09
C ALA A 423 14.34 -12.04 -19.84
N ARG A 424 13.84 -11.02 -19.11
CA ARG A 424 14.45 -10.58 -17.84
C ARG A 424 14.37 -11.63 -16.75
N ALA A 425 13.23 -12.32 -16.60
CA ALA A 425 13.08 -13.39 -15.63
C ALA A 425 14.10 -14.53 -15.86
N LEU A 426 14.34 -14.89 -17.13
CA LEU A 426 15.36 -15.87 -17.50
C LEU A 426 16.78 -15.41 -17.14
N ILE A 427 17.12 -14.14 -17.43
CA ILE A 427 18.42 -13.58 -17.06
C ILE A 427 18.62 -13.57 -15.55
N PHE A 428 17.62 -13.15 -14.78
CA PHE A 428 17.70 -13.17 -13.31
C PHE A 428 17.80 -14.59 -12.75
N ALA A 429 17.04 -15.54 -13.30
CA ALA A 429 17.13 -16.94 -12.89
C ALA A 429 18.55 -17.51 -13.17
N LEU A 430 19.14 -17.17 -14.30
CA LEU A 430 20.51 -17.57 -14.64
C LEU A 430 21.54 -16.95 -13.67
N VAL A 431 21.40 -15.67 -13.36
CA VAL A 431 22.29 -14.98 -12.39
C VAL A 431 22.18 -15.59 -10.99
N GLU A 432 20.99 -15.88 -10.51
CA GLU A 432 20.80 -16.53 -9.20
C GLU A 432 21.34 -17.97 -9.19
N TRP A 433 21.15 -18.70 -10.27
CA TRP A 433 21.73 -20.02 -10.44
C TRP A 433 23.28 -19.97 -10.40
N LEU A 434 23.90 -19.04 -11.14
CA LEU A 434 25.36 -18.83 -11.09
C LEU A 434 25.86 -18.43 -9.69
N ARG A 435 25.12 -17.57 -8.99
CA ARG A 435 25.43 -17.21 -7.61
C ARG A 435 25.37 -18.40 -6.67
N SER A 436 24.39 -19.29 -6.84
CA SER A 436 24.28 -20.51 -6.03
C SER A 436 25.45 -21.47 -6.26
N ILE A 437 25.91 -21.59 -7.51
CA ILE A 437 27.11 -22.39 -7.85
C ILE A 437 28.37 -21.79 -7.21
N VAL A 438 28.53 -20.47 -7.30
CA VAL A 438 29.70 -19.78 -6.68
C VAL A 438 29.68 -19.91 -5.14
N ALA A 439 28.50 -19.83 -4.53
CA ALA A 439 28.33 -20.04 -3.09
C ALA A 439 28.64 -21.49 -2.68
N ALA A 440 28.17 -22.47 -3.46
CA ALA A 440 28.49 -23.88 -3.26
C ALA A 440 30.00 -24.16 -3.44
N ALA A 441 30.64 -23.60 -4.46
CA ALA A 441 32.08 -23.74 -4.70
C ALA A 441 32.91 -23.08 -3.61
N ARG A 442 32.44 -21.99 -2.99
CA ARG A 442 33.12 -21.37 -1.82
C ARG A 442 32.91 -22.17 -0.53
N ALA A 443 31.81 -22.87 -0.39
CA ALA A 443 31.51 -23.74 0.75
C ALA A 443 32.34 -25.04 0.70
N THR A 444 32.76 -25.49 -0.48
CA THR A 444 33.67 -26.59 -0.71
C THR A 444 35.09 -26.08 -0.84
N GLY A 445 35.58 -25.38 0.19
CA GLY A 445 37.01 -24.99 0.28
C GLY A 445 37.93 -26.21 0.14
N PRO A 446 39.18 -26.03 -0.31
CA PRO A 446 40.09 -27.14 -0.54
C PRO A 446 40.23 -27.96 0.75
N VAL A 447 39.92 -29.25 0.65
CA VAL A 447 40.18 -30.22 1.71
C VAL A 447 41.67 -30.17 1.99
N ALA A 448 42.07 -29.76 3.19
CA ALA A 448 43.44 -29.74 3.61
C ALA A 448 44.03 -31.15 3.46
N SER A 449 45.04 -31.25 2.61
CA SER A 449 45.83 -32.45 2.43
C SER A 449 46.35 -32.94 3.80
N PRO A 450 46.24 -34.23 4.14
CA PRO A 450 46.76 -34.72 5.42
C PRO A 450 48.26 -34.49 5.46
N ARG A 451 48.75 -33.78 6.48
CA ARG A 451 50.15 -33.60 6.78
C ARG A 451 50.80 -34.98 6.92
N GLN A 452 51.74 -35.31 6.05
CA GLN A 452 52.68 -36.43 6.26
C GLN A 452 53.44 -36.14 7.54
N LEU A 453 53.37 -37.07 8.49
CA LEU A 453 54.22 -37.08 9.69
C LEU A 453 55.66 -37.35 9.26
N PRO A 454 56.69 -36.67 9.83
CA PRO A 454 58.11 -36.95 9.53
C PRO A 454 58.51 -38.30 10.10
N ASP A 455 59.21 -39.11 9.27
CA ASP A 455 59.86 -40.37 9.66
C ASP A 455 60.80 -40.14 10.84
N ARG A 456 60.56 -40.93 11.90
CA ARG A 456 61.47 -40.99 13.02
C ARG A 456 62.76 -41.73 12.59
N CYS A 457 63.87 -41.01 12.59
CA CYS A 457 65.23 -41.59 12.51
C CYS A 457 65.42 -42.64 13.60
N ASN A 458 65.88 -43.79 13.15
CA ASN A 458 66.41 -44.87 14.00
C ASN A 458 67.77 -44.49 14.50
N PRO A 459 68.10 -44.60 15.80
CA PRO A 459 69.45 -44.41 16.26
C PRO A 459 70.27 -45.67 16.05
N ALA A 460 71.45 -45.53 15.40
CA ALA A 460 72.47 -46.58 15.28
C ALA A 460 73.08 -46.92 16.62
N LEU A 461 73.23 -48.21 16.89
CA LEU A 461 74.01 -48.75 17.98
C LEU A 461 75.52 -48.63 17.68
N PRO A 462 76.37 -48.28 18.63
CA PRO A 462 77.80 -48.32 18.45
C PRO A 462 78.33 -49.75 18.60
N ALA A 463 79.28 -50.08 17.72
CA ALA A 463 80.09 -51.28 17.82
C ALA A 463 81.27 -51.03 18.78
N ALA A 464 81.46 -51.87 19.68
CA ALA A 464 82.69 -52.56 20.11
C ALA A 464 82.47 -53.19 21.47
#